data_1a3ceaa0b0e7fa91594728026e64161e
#
_entry.id   1a3ceaa0b0e7fa91594728026e64161e
#
_cell.length_a   1.000
_cell.length_b   1.000
_cell.length_c   1.000
_cell.angle_alpha   90.00
_cell.angle_beta   90.00
_cell.angle_gamma   90.00
#
_symmetry.space_group_name_H-M   'P 1'
#
loop_
_entity.id
_entity.type
_entity.pdbx_description
1 polymer ?
#
loop_
_entity_poly.entity_id
_entity_poly.type
_entity_poly.pdbx_seq_one_letter_code
_entity_poly.pdbx_strand_id
1 'polypeptide(L)'
;MLKRLTVLMVLVFLASTPSAFAQKAEISATVGWTLSDGVTGGPVLAPDGNIYDAVDLKDSFSWGLMGGYNVTEQVEVGFMWGQQLSKLDLEGTRLRELGDMSINTYHGYVGFNFFDTDATARPYFFFGLGATNFGSVEYTSVRGQNMTTGSETQFSTTWGAGVKIFGGGNVGARAGIQWTPTYIKSDPGGWWCDPYWGCYLVGDPQYANQLTFGGGVIFRF
;
A
#
# COMPACT_ATOMS: atom_id res chain seq x y z
N MET A 1 2.93 -25.48 20.57
CA MET A 1 1.88 -25.13 21.54
C MET A 1 1.96 -23.68 22.01
N LEU A 2 3.13 -23.13 22.32
CA LEU A 2 3.31 -21.74 22.84
C LEU A 2 2.73 -20.66 21.92
N LYS A 3 2.96 -20.73 20.59
CA LYS A 3 2.43 -19.74 19.61
C LYS A 3 0.90 -19.65 19.56
N ARG A 4 0.19 -20.78 19.76
CA ARG A 4 -1.28 -20.80 19.79
C ARG A 4 -1.84 -20.22 21.10
N LEU A 5 -1.11 -20.39 22.20
CA LEU A 5 -1.46 -19.83 23.50
C LEU A 5 -1.31 -18.31 23.52
N THR A 6 -0.26 -17.78 22.87
CA THR A 6 -0.04 -16.32 22.76
C THR A 6 -1.14 -15.64 21.94
N VAL A 7 -1.56 -16.25 20.82
CA VAL A 7 -2.67 -15.71 20.01
C VAL A 7 -3.98 -15.73 20.78
N LEU A 8 -4.25 -16.79 21.54
CA LEU A 8 -5.46 -16.89 22.36
C LEU A 8 -5.45 -15.86 23.51
N MET A 9 -4.31 -15.63 24.17
CA MET A 9 -4.16 -14.58 25.18
C MET A 9 -4.39 -13.19 24.63
N VAL A 10 -3.87 -12.86 23.45
CA VAL A 10 -4.09 -11.57 22.81
C VAL A 10 -5.57 -11.37 22.47
N LEU A 11 -6.25 -12.41 21.97
CA LEU A 11 -7.69 -12.36 21.69
C LEU A 11 -8.54 -12.19 22.96
N VAL A 12 -8.17 -12.81 24.06
CA VAL A 12 -8.86 -12.68 25.36
C VAL A 12 -8.61 -11.28 25.97
N PHE A 13 -7.41 -10.73 25.82
CA PHE A 13 -7.11 -9.36 26.28
C PHE A 13 -7.89 -8.30 25.49
N LEU A 14 -8.09 -8.49 24.18
CA LEU A 14 -8.91 -7.63 23.34
C LEU A 14 -10.41 -7.70 23.67
N ALA A 15 -10.87 -8.83 24.22
CA ALA A 15 -12.28 -9.04 24.58
C ALA A 15 -12.65 -8.52 25.98
N SER A 16 -11.68 -8.17 26.83
CA SER A 16 -11.91 -7.81 28.25
C SER A 16 -11.78 -6.32 28.58
N THR A 17 -11.79 -5.43 27.57
CA THR A 17 -11.72 -3.97 27.81
C THR A 17 -13.03 -3.46 28.45
N PRO A 18 -12.96 -2.71 29.58
CA PRO A 18 -14.15 -2.19 30.23
C PRO A 18 -14.86 -1.16 29.35
N SER A 19 -16.18 -1.21 29.34
CA SER A 19 -17.11 -0.46 28.48
C SER A 19 -16.99 1.08 28.50
N ALA A 20 -16.22 1.67 29.41
CA ALA A 20 -16.02 3.12 29.49
C ALA A 20 -15.00 3.68 28.46
N PHE A 21 -14.15 2.83 27.88
CA PHE A 21 -13.26 3.15 26.76
C PHE A 21 -13.74 2.54 25.42
N ALA A 22 -14.85 1.84 25.48
CA ALA A 22 -15.44 1.16 24.34
C ALA A 22 -15.87 2.17 23.28
N GLN A 23 -15.40 1.98 22.06
CA GLN A 23 -15.67 2.73 20.83
C GLN A 23 -14.63 3.78 20.43
N LYS A 24 -13.50 3.91 21.14
CA LYS A 24 -12.42 4.80 20.73
C LYS A 24 -11.38 4.15 19.84
N ALA A 25 -11.18 2.85 19.94
CA ALA A 25 -10.23 2.12 19.09
C ALA A 25 -10.96 1.37 17.97
N GLU A 26 -10.44 1.46 16.78
CA GLU A 26 -10.97 0.79 15.59
C GLU A 26 -9.86 -0.03 14.93
N ILE A 27 -10.16 -1.27 14.53
CA ILE A 27 -9.27 -2.11 13.71
C ILE A 27 -10.03 -2.55 12.48
N SER A 28 -9.43 -2.38 11.31
CA SER A 28 -10.04 -2.79 10.04
C SER A 28 -9.12 -3.72 9.28
N ALA A 29 -9.72 -4.71 8.61
CA ALA A 29 -9.09 -5.51 7.58
C ALA A 29 -9.79 -5.22 6.25
N THR A 30 -9.01 -4.87 5.22
CA THR A 30 -9.54 -4.45 3.92
C THR A 30 -8.95 -5.28 2.80
N VAL A 31 -9.71 -5.44 1.74
CA VAL A 31 -9.29 -6.00 0.45
C VAL A 31 -9.72 -5.05 -0.66
N GLY A 32 -8.98 -5.03 -1.75
CA GLY A 32 -9.26 -4.10 -2.83
C GLY A 32 -8.54 -4.43 -4.12
N TRP A 33 -8.73 -3.56 -5.08
CA TRP A 33 -8.03 -3.54 -6.35
C TRP A 33 -7.28 -2.22 -6.48
N THR A 34 -5.99 -2.31 -6.78
CA THR A 34 -5.11 -1.14 -6.93
C THR A 34 -4.76 -0.95 -8.39
N LEU A 35 -5.10 0.23 -8.91
CA LEU A 35 -4.59 0.75 -10.18
C LEU A 35 -3.25 1.40 -9.89
N SER A 36 -2.25 1.08 -10.69
CA SER A 36 -0.89 1.56 -10.49
C SER A 36 -0.37 2.22 -11.75
N ASP A 37 0.32 3.35 -11.59
CA ASP A 37 1.08 3.98 -12.66
C ASP A 37 2.55 3.55 -12.56
N GLY A 38 3.18 3.44 -13.72
CA GLY A 38 4.61 3.24 -13.85
C GLY A 38 5.41 4.54 -13.72
N VAL A 39 6.70 4.41 -13.97
CA VAL A 39 7.66 5.51 -14.00
C VAL A 39 8.32 5.55 -15.37
N THR A 40 8.26 6.71 -16.03
CA THR A 40 8.95 6.93 -17.31
C THR A 40 10.42 7.25 -17.08
N GLY A 41 11.31 6.57 -17.82
CA GLY A 41 12.75 6.78 -17.79
C GLY A 41 13.32 7.31 -19.11
N GLY A 42 14.62 7.55 -19.15
CA GLY A 42 15.30 7.75 -20.43
C GLY A 42 15.37 6.43 -21.22
N PRO A 43 15.36 6.49 -22.57
CA PRO A 43 15.40 5.29 -23.38
C PRO A 43 16.72 4.53 -23.17
N VAL A 44 16.62 3.24 -22.86
CA VAL A 44 17.75 2.34 -22.67
C VAL A 44 17.71 1.25 -23.72
N LEU A 45 18.80 1.13 -24.48
CA LEU A 45 18.98 0.03 -25.42
C LEU A 45 19.39 -1.23 -24.65
N ALA A 46 18.50 -2.18 -24.60
CA ALA A 46 18.76 -3.45 -23.94
C ALA A 46 19.62 -4.40 -24.78
N PRO A 47 20.31 -5.38 -24.16
CA PRO A 47 21.12 -6.38 -24.89
C PRO A 47 20.31 -7.26 -25.85
N ASP A 48 18.99 -7.29 -25.75
CA ASP A 48 18.09 -7.95 -26.69
C ASP A 48 17.79 -7.12 -27.96
N GLY A 49 18.39 -5.93 -28.06
CA GLY A 49 18.21 -5.02 -29.19
C GLY A 49 16.93 -4.17 -29.10
N ASN A 50 16.14 -4.27 -28.04
CA ASN A 50 14.95 -3.45 -27.81
C ASN A 50 15.28 -2.20 -26.99
N ILE A 51 14.49 -1.15 -27.18
CA ILE A 51 14.57 0.07 -26.40
C ILE A 51 13.42 0.04 -25.38
N TYR A 52 13.74 0.27 -24.11
CA TYR A 52 12.79 0.42 -23.01
C TYR A 52 12.93 1.82 -22.44
N ASP A 53 11.81 2.48 -22.20
CA ASP A 53 11.76 3.88 -21.74
C ASP A 53 10.80 4.11 -20.56
N ALA A 54 10.06 3.06 -20.18
CA ALA A 54 9.20 3.09 -19.00
C ALA A 54 9.21 1.76 -18.25
N VAL A 55 8.91 1.84 -16.98
CA VAL A 55 8.70 0.72 -16.09
C VAL A 55 7.29 0.85 -15.51
N ASP A 56 6.46 -0.13 -15.76
CA ASP A 56 5.06 -0.12 -15.36
C ASP A 56 4.77 -1.15 -14.28
N LEU A 57 3.85 -0.78 -13.37
CA LEU A 57 3.36 -1.61 -12.29
C LEU A 57 1.95 -2.07 -12.64
N LYS A 58 1.74 -3.36 -12.79
CA LYS A 58 0.41 -3.88 -13.12
C LYS A 58 -0.61 -3.67 -12.01
N ASP A 59 -1.79 -3.30 -12.46
CA ASP A 59 -2.98 -3.29 -11.62
C ASP A 59 -3.21 -4.65 -10.98
N SER A 60 -3.47 -4.67 -9.67
CA SER A 60 -3.55 -5.93 -8.97
C SER A 60 -4.35 -5.88 -7.67
N PHE A 61 -4.60 -7.06 -7.15
CA PHE A 61 -5.23 -7.26 -5.86
C PHE A 61 -4.35 -6.69 -4.73
N SER A 62 -5.01 -6.05 -3.77
CA SER A 62 -4.38 -5.52 -2.57
C SER A 62 -5.20 -5.86 -1.32
N TRP A 63 -4.53 -5.90 -0.19
CA TRP A 63 -5.14 -6.10 1.11
C TRP A 63 -4.37 -5.31 2.17
N GLY A 64 -5.01 -5.05 3.31
CA GLY A 64 -4.36 -4.27 4.35
C GLY A 64 -5.07 -4.30 5.69
N LEU A 65 -4.37 -3.77 6.66
CA LEU A 65 -4.83 -3.60 8.03
C LEU A 65 -4.71 -2.12 8.42
N MET A 66 -5.70 -1.61 9.13
CA MET A 66 -5.67 -0.27 9.71
C MET A 66 -6.05 -0.37 11.19
N GLY A 67 -5.29 0.32 12.03
CA GLY A 67 -5.61 0.51 13.44
C GLY A 67 -5.72 2.00 13.73
N GLY A 68 -6.82 2.44 14.32
CA GLY A 68 -7.09 3.83 14.63
C GLY A 68 -7.58 4.03 16.04
N TYR A 69 -7.38 5.23 16.56
CA TYR A 69 -7.90 5.69 17.82
C TYR A 69 -8.61 7.02 17.63
N ASN A 70 -9.89 7.08 17.98
CA ASN A 70 -10.69 8.29 17.94
C ASN A 70 -10.30 9.20 19.12
N VAL A 71 -9.48 10.23 18.83
CA VAL A 71 -9.05 11.23 19.81
C VAL A 71 -10.23 12.11 20.22
N THR A 72 -11.08 12.44 19.26
CA THR A 72 -12.40 13.04 19.44
C THR A 72 -13.44 12.21 18.68
N GLU A 73 -14.70 12.59 18.75
CA GLU A 73 -15.75 11.91 17.97
C GLU A 73 -15.52 12.00 16.45
N GLN A 74 -14.87 13.08 15.99
CA GLN A 74 -14.61 13.32 14.58
C GLN A 74 -13.16 13.03 14.17
N VAL A 75 -12.18 13.12 15.08
CA VAL A 75 -10.75 13.00 14.75
C VAL A 75 -10.21 11.66 15.18
N GLU A 76 -9.65 10.95 14.24
CA GLU A 76 -9.00 9.66 14.39
C GLU A 76 -7.50 9.78 14.06
N VAL A 77 -6.64 9.15 14.83
CA VAL A 77 -5.23 8.99 14.53
C VAL A 77 -4.90 7.50 14.50
N GLY A 78 -4.03 7.09 13.59
CA GLY A 78 -3.76 5.66 13.48
C GLY A 78 -2.58 5.31 12.60
N PHE A 79 -2.47 4.03 12.39
CA PHE A 79 -1.47 3.40 11.52
C PHE A 79 -2.16 2.47 10.54
N MET A 80 -1.63 2.41 9.33
CA MET A 80 -2.09 1.50 8.28
C MET A 80 -0.91 0.79 7.64
N TRP A 81 -1.13 -0.45 7.30
CA TRP A 81 -0.27 -1.27 6.48
C TRP A 81 -1.08 -1.87 5.34
N GLY A 82 -0.53 -1.83 4.14
CA GLY A 82 -1.11 -2.45 2.96
C GLY A 82 -0.08 -3.25 2.19
N GLN A 83 -0.55 -4.27 1.48
CA GLN A 83 0.25 -5.05 0.54
C GLN A 83 -0.49 -5.19 -0.78
N GLN A 84 0.21 -4.90 -1.86
CA GLN A 84 -0.22 -5.14 -3.23
C GLN A 84 0.67 -6.24 -3.83
N LEU A 85 0.06 -7.21 -4.49
CA LEU A 85 0.75 -8.27 -5.23
C LEU A 85 0.70 -7.91 -6.71
N SER A 86 1.72 -7.24 -7.20
CA SER A 86 1.80 -6.71 -8.57
C SER A 86 2.83 -7.46 -9.41
N LYS A 87 2.97 -7.03 -10.66
CA LYS A 87 4.02 -7.44 -11.58
C LYS A 87 4.71 -6.22 -12.13
N LEU A 88 5.98 -6.37 -12.42
CA LEU A 88 6.81 -5.35 -13.01
C LEU A 88 6.97 -5.63 -14.50
N ASP A 89 6.58 -4.65 -15.32
CA ASP A 89 6.73 -4.69 -16.77
C ASP A 89 7.68 -3.60 -17.25
N LEU A 90 8.46 -3.92 -18.28
CA LEU A 90 9.21 -2.94 -19.05
C LEU A 90 8.40 -2.55 -20.28
N GLU A 91 8.22 -1.27 -20.48
CA GLU A 91 7.57 -0.71 -21.66
C GLU A 91 8.59 -0.05 -22.59
N GLY A 92 8.36 -0.16 -23.91
CA GLY A 92 9.20 0.38 -24.94
C GLY A 92 8.85 -0.20 -26.31
N THR A 93 9.86 -0.53 -27.12
CA THR A 93 9.66 -1.16 -28.44
C THR A 93 8.87 -2.48 -28.31
N ARG A 94 9.00 -3.17 -27.19
CA ARG A 94 8.20 -4.34 -26.81
C ARG A 94 7.89 -4.31 -25.31
N LEU A 95 6.74 -4.87 -24.94
CA LEU A 95 6.39 -5.11 -23.56
C LEU A 95 7.12 -6.36 -23.06
N ARG A 96 7.78 -6.28 -21.91
CA ARG A 96 8.44 -7.42 -21.27
C ARG A 96 8.09 -7.50 -19.81
N GLU A 97 7.40 -8.55 -19.42
CA GLU A 97 7.17 -8.88 -18.01
C GLU A 97 8.50 -9.34 -17.38
N LEU A 98 8.91 -8.69 -16.29
CA LEU A 98 10.10 -9.05 -15.51
C LEU A 98 9.77 -10.11 -14.48
N GLY A 99 8.71 -9.92 -13.68
CA GLY A 99 8.30 -10.86 -12.65
C GLY A 99 7.37 -10.27 -11.60
N ASP A 100 7.05 -11.10 -10.60
CA ASP A 100 6.17 -10.71 -9.50
C ASP A 100 6.87 -9.73 -8.55
N MET A 101 6.16 -8.68 -8.15
CA MET A 101 6.63 -7.69 -7.19
C MET A 101 5.60 -7.52 -6.06
N SER A 102 6.06 -7.59 -4.82
CA SER A 102 5.24 -7.20 -3.67
C SER A 102 5.50 -5.74 -3.31
N ILE A 103 4.45 -4.96 -3.16
CA ILE A 103 4.53 -3.56 -2.75
C ILE A 103 3.87 -3.44 -1.39
N ASN A 104 4.64 -2.98 -0.39
CA ASN A 104 4.17 -2.81 0.98
C ASN A 104 4.13 -1.34 1.33
N THR A 105 3.02 -0.87 1.89
CA THR A 105 2.83 0.51 2.32
C THR A 105 2.66 0.59 3.83
N TYR A 106 3.29 1.57 4.45
CA TYR A 106 3.29 1.81 5.89
C TYR A 106 3.05 3.30 6.14
N HIS A 107 1.89 3.67 6.70
CA HIS A 107 1.56 5.07 6.92
C HIS A 107 0.98 5.29 8.32
N GLY A 108 1.47 6.33 9.00
CA GLY A 108 0.72 6.98 10.06
C GLY A 108 -0.31 7.91 9.46
N TYR A 109 -1.53 7.96 9.96
CA TYR A 109 -2.59 8.78 9.40
C TYR A 109 -3.37 9.57 10.46
N VAL A 110 -3.96 10.67 9.99
CA VAL A 110 -5.01 11.41 10.68
C VAL A 110 -6.25 11.36 9.83
N GLY A 111 -7.35 10.94 10.42
CA GLY A 111 -8.66 10.83 9.79
C GLY A 111 -9.67 11.80 10.40
N PHE A 112 -10.64 12.20 9.60
CA PHE A 112 -11.80 12.96 10.02
C PHE A 112 -13.07 12.20 9.63
N ASN A 113 -13.88 11.92 10.65
CA ASN A 113 -15.19 11.29 10.51
C ASN A 113 -16.26 12.38 10.60
N PHE A 114 -17.20 12.43 9.65
CA PHE A 114 -18.18 13.52 9.56
C PHE A 114 -19.31 13.45 10.61
N PHE A 115 -19.53 12.27 11.18
CA PHE A 115 -20.56 12.06 12.19
C PHE A 115 -19.97 11.42 13.44
N ASP A 116 -20.76 11.43 14.52
CA ASP A 116 -20.38 10.88 15.82
C ASP A 116 -20.19 9.35 15.77
N THR A 117 -19.55 8.82 16.80
CA THR A 117 -19.16 7.40 16.86
C THR A 117 -20.33 6.43 16.86
N ASP A 118 -21.52 6.85 17.26
CA ASP A 118 -22.75 6.07 17.32
C ASP A 118 -23.56 6.08 16.00
N ALA A 119 -23.21 6.95 15.04
CA ALA A 119 -23.88 7.00 13.75
C ALA A 119 -23.71 5.68 12.97
N THR A 120 -24.83 5.22 12.39
CA THR A 120 -24.88 4.00 11.57
C THR A 120 -23.96 4.08 10.34
N ALA A 121 -23.91 5.24 9.70
CA ALA A 121 -23.05 5.50 8.55
C ALA A 121 -22.17 6.71 8.81
N ARG A 122 -20.85 6.53 8.75
CA ARG A 122 -19.84 7.55 9.01
C ARG A 122 -18.95 7.74 7.79
N PRO A 123 -19.26 8.72 6.94
CA PRO A 123 -18.31 9.15 5.91
C PRO A 123 -17.03 9.64 6.58
N TYR A 124 -15.89 9.36 5.96
CA TYR A 124 -14.59 9.78 6.46
C TYR A 124 -13.67 10.19 5.32
N PHE A 125 -12.70 11.00 5.64
CA PHE A 125 -11.49 11.14 4.86
C PHE A 125 -10.26 11.03 5.76
N PHE A 126 -9.12 10.71 5.19
CA PHE A 126 -7.86 10.67 5.92
C PHE A 126 -6.69 11.12 5.06
N PHE A 127 -5.64 11.56 5.73
CA PHE A 127 -4.33 11.85 5.16
C PHE A 127 -3.27 11.14 6.00
N GLY A 128 -2.27 10.57 5.35
CA GLY A 128 -1.17 9.88 6.02
C GLY A 128 0.19 10.17 5.39
N LEU A 129 1.21 10.00 6.20
CA LEU A 129 2.62 10.09 5.83
C LEU A 129 3.31 8.77 6.17
N GLY A 130 4.24 8.34 5.32
CA GLY A 130 4.93 7.09 5.55
C GLY A 130 5.88 6.69 4.45
N ALA A 131 5.91 5.41 4.16
CA ALA A 131 6.80 4.84 3.18
C ALA A 131 6.14 3.69 2.41
N THR A 132 6.55 3.57 1.15
CA THR A 132 6.26 2.42 0.29
C THR A 132 7.54 1.65 0.06
N ASN A 133 7.50 0.36 0.35
CA ASN A 133 8.58 -0.58 0.07
C ASN A 133 8.22 -1.39 -1.18
N PHE A 134 9.04 -1.28 -2.19
CA PHE A 134 9.00 -2.08 -3.40
C PHE A 134 9.88 -3.30 -3.20
N GLY A 135 9.30 -4.49 -3.32
CA GLY A 135 9.99 -5.76 -3.16
C GLY A 135 10.96 -6.04 -4.31
N SER A 136 11.89 -6.94 -4.08
CA SER A 136 12.79 -7.43 -5.12
C SER A 136 12.03 -8.29 -6.14
N VAL A 137 12.42 -8.17 -7.42
CA VAL A 137 11.91 -8.98 -8.52
C VAL A 137 13.02 -9.94 -8.97
N GLU A 138 12.70 -11.20 -9.09
CA GLU A 138 13.57 -12.20 -9.69
C GLU A 138 13.25 -12.34 -11.19
N TYR A 139 14.25 -12.22 -12.03
CA TYR A 139 14.09 -12.33 -13.48
C TYR A 139 15.26 -13.06 -14.13
N THR A 140 15.00 -13.62 -15.32
CA THR A 140 16.05 -14.26 -16.11
C THR A 140 16.58 -13.28 -17.15
N SER A 141 17.87 -13.00 -17.10
CA SER A 141 18.54 -12.14 -18.06
C SER A 141 18.53 -12.75 -19.48
N VAL A 142 18.82 -11.94 -20.50
CA VAL A 142 18.92 -12.40 -21.90
C VAL A 142 19.97 -13.50 -22.09
N ARG A 143 20.95 -13.57 -21.18
CA ARG A 143 22.01 -14.59 -21.17
C ARG A 143 21.64 -15.86 -20.41
N GLY A 144 20.38 -15.97 -19.93
CA GLY A 144 19.90 -17.13 -19.17
C GLY A 144 20.37 -17.17 -17.72
N GLN A 145 20.86 -16.06 -17.15
CA GLN A 145 21.27 -15.97 -15.76
C GLN A 145 20.08 -15.47 -14.90
N ASN A 146 19.85 -16.08 -13.75
CA ASN A 146 18.90 -15.57 -12.78
C ASN A 146 19.49 -14.36 -12.07
N MET A 147 18.76 -13.27 -12.08
CA MET A 147 19.12 -11.99 -11.46
C MET A 147 18.00 -11.53 -10.56
N THR A 148 18.33 -10.69 -9.60
CA THR A 148 17.36 -10.14 -8.64
C THR A 148 17.56 -8.64 -8.58
N THR A 149 16.47 -7.87 -8.70
CA THR A 149 16.52 -6.42 -8.41
C THR A 149 16.66 -6.21 -6.90
N GLY A 150 17.20 -5.08 -6.48
CA GLY A 150 17.16 -4.68 -5.08
C GLY A 150 15.73 -4.39 -4.62
N SER A 151 15.47 -4.51 -3.31
CA SER A 151 14.26 -3.92 -2.72
C SER A 151 14.56 -2.50 -2.27
N GLU A 152 13.60 -1.59 -2.41
CA GLU A 152 13.80 -0.20 -2.02
C GLU A 152 12.59 0.39 -1.31
N THR A 153 12.88 1.27 -0.34
CA THR A 153 11.85 1.97 0.43
C THR A 153 11.90 3.45 0.12
N GLN A 154 10.80 4.00 -0.34
CA GLN A 154 10.64 5.39 -0.72
C GLN A 154 9.59 6.09 0.13
N PHE A 155 9.76 7.39 0.33
CA PHE A 155 8.77 8.21 1.01
C PHE A 155 7.47 8.25 0.22
N SER A 156 6.35 8.11 0.92
CA SER A 156 5.03 8.22 0.30
C SER A 156 4.05 8.94 1.22
N THR A 157 3.04 9.52 0.59
CA THR A 157 1.85 10.03 1.28
C THR A 157 0.65 9.18 0.91
N THR A 158 -0.40 9.26 1.70
CA THR A 158 -1.64 8.59 1.37
C THR A 158 -2.83 9.48 1.70
N TRP A 159 -3.82 9.45 0.82
CA TRP A 159 -5.07 10.19 0.93
C TRP A 159 -6.21 9.23 0.67
N GLY A 160 -7.26 9.31 1.45
CA GLY A 160 -8.39 8.44 1.20
C GLY A 160 -9.69 8.98 1.77
N ALA A 161 -10.77 8.48 1.19
CA ALA A 161 -12.12 8.81 1.61
C ALA A 161 -13.02 7.57 1.48
N GLY A 162 -14.07 7.52 2.28
CA GLY A 162 -14.99 6.39 2.24
C GLY A 162 -16.11 6.51 3.26
N VAL A 163 -16.70 5.38 3.56
CA VAL A 163 -17.77 5.27 4.56
C VAL A 163 -17.53 4.05 5.46
N LYS A 164 -17.76 4.23 6.73
CA LYS A 164 -17.85 3.18 7.74
C LYS A 164 -19.33 2.97 8.06
N ILE A 165 -19.81 1.73 8.09
CA ILE A 165 -21.22 1.38 8.33
C ILE A 165 -21.27 0.38 9.48
N PHE A 166 -22.00 0.73 10.54
CA PHE A 166 -22.19 -0.12 11.72
C PHE A 166 -23.68 -0.46 11.89
N GLY A 167 -23.98 -1.73 12.09
CA GLY A 167 -25.35 -2.24 12.28
C GLY A 167 -25.84 -2.21 13.73
N GLY A 168 -25.41 -1.22 14.55
CA GLY A 168 -25.77 -1.10 15.96
C GLY A 168 -24.88 -1.89 16.94
N GLY A 169 -23.82 -2.53 16.45
CA GLY A 169 -22.84 -3.28 17.26
C GLY A 169 -21.42 -2.77 17.09
N ASN A 170 -20.47 -3.56 17.57
CA ASN A 170 -19.04 -3.26 17.49
C ASN A 170 -18.40 -3.70 16.16
N VAL A 171 -19.16 -4.38 15.31
CA VAL A 171 -18.70 -4.86 13.99
C VAL A 171 -19.41 -4.08 12.91
N GLY A 172 -18.65 -3.66 11.92
CA GLY A 172 -19.15 -2.92 10.79
C GLY A 172 -18.44 -3.29 9.49
N ALA A 173 -18.82 -2.60 8.43
CA ALA A 173 -18.17 -2.62 7.14
C ALA A 173 -17.55 -1.25 6.85
N ARG A 174 -16.46 -1.23 6.07
CA ARG A 174 -15.93 0.01 5.48
C ARG A 174 -15.72 -0.18 4.00
N ALA A 175 -15.92 0.89 3.25
CA ALA A 175 -15.59 0.94 1.82
C ALA A 175 -15.02 2.31 1.50
N GLY A 176 -14.12 2.38 0.52
CA GLY A 176 -13.50 3.65 0.17
C GLY A 176 -12.51 3.56 -0.96
N ILE A 177 -11.95 4.71 -1.24
CA ILE A 177 -10.87 4.90 -2.21
C ILE A 177 -9.66 5.46 -1.48
N GLN A 178 -8.47 5.08 -1.93
CA GLN A 178 -7.19 5.53 -1.38
C GLN A 178 -6.24 5.81 -2.52
N TRP A 179 -5.60 6.98 -2.48
CA TRP A 179 -4.55 7.37 -3.40
C TRP A 179 -3.22 7.49 -2.65
N THR A 180 -2.19 6.80 -3.15
CA THR A 180 -0.88 6.73 -2.51
C THR A 180 0.21 7.13 -3.52
N PRO A 181 0.54 8.41 -3.64
CA PRO A 181 1.70 8.86 -4.40
C PRO A 181 2.98 8.54 -3.63
N THR A 182 3.90 7.83 -4.28
CA THR A 182 5.23 7.51 -3.78
C THR A 182 6.27 8.31 -4.53
N TYR A 183 7.10 9.06 -3.81
CA TYR A 183 8.16 9.87 -4.38
C TYR A 183 9.34 8.98 -4.79
N ILE A 184 9.59 8.91 -6.09
CA ILE A 184 10.73 8.17 -6.66
C ILE A 184 11.86 9.17 -6.88
N LYS A 185 13.00 8.93 -6.22
CA LYS A 185 14.20 9.75 -6.41
C LYS A 185 14.78 9.53 -7.79
N SER A 186 15.15 10.60 -8.44
CA SER A 186 15.89 10.60 -9.71
C SER A 186 17.41 10.45 -9.50
N ASP A 187 17.83 9.53 -8.64
CA ASP A 187 19.27 9.34 -8.33
C ASP A 187 19.83 8.19 -9.15
N PRO A 188 21.00 8.35 -9.84
CA PRO A 188 21.66 7.28 -10.61
C PRO A 188 22.00 6.00 -9.81
N GLY A 189 21.82 5.99 -8.52
CA GLY A 189 21.91 4.81 -7.65
C GLY A 189 20.58 4.18 -7.25
N GLY A 190 19.46 4.62 -7.81
CA GLY A 190 18.13 4.13 -7.47
C GLY A 190 17.88 2.66 -7.78
N TRP A 191 16.83 2.11 -7.19
CA TRP A 191 16.48 0.68 -7.28
C TRP A 191 16.12 0.16 -8.69
N TRP A 192 15.98 1.05 -9.66
CA TRP A 192 15.84 0.72 -11.08
C TRP A 192 17.17 0.46 -11.79
N CYS A 193 18.31 0.56 -11.11
CA CYS A 193 19.61 0.31 -11.70
C CYS A 193 19.90 -1.19 -11.77
N ASP A 194 20.16 -1.69 -12.96
CA ASP A 194 20.61 -3.03 -13.24
C ASP A 194 22.06 -2.98 -13.81
N PRO A 195 22.99 -3.83 -13.34
CA PRO A 195 24.36 -3.85 -13.85
C PRO A 195 24.49 -4.12 -15.35
N TYR A 196 23.44 -4.68 -15.98
CA TYR A 196 23.41 -5.02 -17.39
C TYR A 196 22.61 -4.06 -18.27
N TRP A 197 21.65 -3.33 -17.65
CA TRP A 197 20.66 -2.52 -18.35
C TRP A 197 20.85 -1.03 -18.10
N GLY A 198 21.77 -0.68 -17.19
CA GLY A 198 21.98 0.69 -16.73
C GLY A 198 20.92 1.15 -15.73
N CYS A 199 21.08 2.38 -15.27
CA CYS A 199 20.10 3.00 -14.40
C CYS A 199 19.01 3.63 -15.26
N TYR A 200 17.75 3.23 -15.05
CA TYR A 200 16.60 3.85 -15.67
C TYR A 200 16.29 5.15 -14.90
N LEU A 201 16.90 6.24 -15.31
CA LEU A 201 16.76 7.44 -14.55
C LEU A 201 16.66 8.72 -15.28
N VAL A 202 15.83 9.23 -14.84
CA VAL A 202 15.02 10.37 -14.83
C VAL A 202 15.69 11.60 -14.27
N GLY A 203 15.77 12.66 -15.06
CA GLY A 203 16.24 13.96 -14.60
C GLY A 203 15.27 14.71 -13.68
N ASP A 204 13.99 14.32 -13.61
CA ASP A 204 12.96 14.99 -12.83
C ASP A 204 12.37 14.05 -11.77
N PRO A 205 12.02 14.57 -10.58
CA PRO A 205 11.35 13.78 -9.57
C PRO A 205 10.02 13.23 -10.07
N GLN A 206 9.83 11.93 -9.97
CA GLN A 206 8.61 11.28 -10.41
C GLN A 206 7.85 10.69 -9.23
N TYR A 207 6.56 10.48 -9.45
CA TYR A 207 5.70 9.81 -8.51
C TYR A 207 5.16 8.52 -9.12
N ALA A 208 5.34 7.41 -8.43
CA ALA A 208 4.58 6.20 -8.70
C ALA A 208 3.24 6.34 -7.96
N ASN A 209 2.15 6.38 -8.71
CA ASN A 209 0.82 6.57 -8.16
C ASN A 209 0.11 5.23 -8.03
N GLN A 210 -0.55 5.04 -6.91
CA GLN A 210 -1.39 3.89 -6.64
C GLN A 210 -2.77 4.38 -6.21
N LEU A 211 -3.83 3.94 -6.92
CA LEU A 211 -5.21 4.24 -6.59
C LEU A 211 -5.94 2.94 -6.25
N THR A 212 -6.29 2.77 -4.99
CA THR A 212 -6.94 1.56 -4.46
C THR A 212 -8.43 1.80 -4.22
N PHE A 213 -9.24 0.92 -4.75
CA PHE A 213 -10.67 0.80 -4.42
C PHE A 213 -10.85 -0.42 -3.55
N GLY A 214 -11.41 -0.25 -2.37
CA GLY A 214 -11.47 -1.37 -1.44
C GLY A 214 -12.61 -1.30 -0.44
N GLY A 215 -12.80 -2.42 0.21
CA GLY A 215 -13.74 -2.57 1.31
C GLY A 215 -13.31 -3.67 2.27
N GLY A 216 -13.96 -3.72 3.42
CA GLY A 216 -13.59 -4.70 4.42
C GLY A 216 -14.43 -4.61 5.68
N VAL A 217 -13.97 -5.32 6.70
CA VAL A 217 -14.60 -5.35 8.02
C VAL A 217 -13.88 -4.39 8.96
N ILE A 218 -14.65 -3.80 9.87
CA ILE A 218 -14.15 -2.92 10.92
C ILE A 218 -14.72 -3.36 12.26
N PHE A 219 -13.87 -3.39 13.26
CA PHE A 219 -14.20 -3.68 14.65
C PHE A 219 -13.88 -2.43 15.48
N ARG A 220 -14.81 -2.03 16.36
CA ARG A 220 -14.61 -0.96 17.31
C ARG A 220 -14.67 -1.48 18.76
N PHE A 221 -13.85 -0.90 19.62
CA PHE A 221 -13.70 -1.31 21.00
C PHE A 221 -13.86 -0.14 21.96
#